data_7427c90a0571677148c4b7c9944b537b
#
_entry.id   7427c90a0571677148c4b7c9944b537b
#
_cell.length_a   1.000
_cell.length_b   1.000
_cell.length_c   1.000
_cell.angle_alpha   90.00
_cell.angle_beta   90.00
_cell.angle_gamma   90.00
#
_symmetry.space_group_name_H-M   'P 1'
#
loop_
_entity.id
_entity.type
_entity.pdbx_description
1 polymer ?
#
loop_
_entity_poly.entity_id
_entity_poly.type
_entity_poly.pdbx_seq_one_letter_code
_entity_poly.pdbx_strand_id
1 'polypeptide(L)'
;MTSSIRGSKKFWNFSPAFIGMNLIIAAVITVILCPSCFTSKKELLYVASDFLYSFILSCILSYGGFLAEYYFDKKMPWIQYPLKRLLLESTSYILYVFVTSYIILFLIEFLVRQSFSINNIPWEWLMVHTKLPMQISVIIAFLLISRSFLLEWRKSAIETEQLKTEQYAQQYQTLKDQLNPHFLFNSLNVLSNLVYDNPDTAAKFIRQLSKIYRYVLEVQQEKVVKLSSELEFAENFLSLQKIRFEEGLQYNIDVNLHKDFYLPPLSLQMLLENAIKHNIASMADPLFIEILLEGNQLIVKNNLQLKSSLPEESTGIGLSNIRKRYELLNNESVLIEETVDFFIVKLPLIENVQL
;
A
#
# COMPACT_ATOMS: atom_id res chain seq x y z
N MET A 1 10.95 0.61 -4.37
CA MET A 1 12.17 1.42 -4.30
C MET A 1 11.96 2.62 -3.37
N THR A 2 11.88 2.42 -2.05
CA THR A 2 11.74 3.52 -1.06
C THR A 2 12.40 3.12 0.27
N SER A 3 13.69 2.75 0.21
CA SER A 3 14.48 2.39 1.41
C SER A 3 15.60 3.41 1.71
N SER A 4 15.41 4.70 1.45
CA SER A 4 16.52 5.66 1.53
C SER A 4 16.24 7.00 2.22
N ILE A 5 15.31 7.07 3.19
CA ILE A 5 15.19 8.30 4.03
C ILE A 5 15.19 7.94 5.52
N ARG A 6 15.88 6.93 5.93
CA ARG A 6 16.39 6.84 7.31
C ARG A 6 17.81 7.40 7.27
N GLY A 7 17.94 8.71 7.28
CA GLY A 7 19.19 9.35 7.65
C GLY A 7 19.59 8.75 8.99
N SER A 8 20.64 7.94 9.01
CA SER A 8 21.23 7.38 10.23
C SER A 8 21.42 8.55 11.19
N LYS A 9 20.53 8.64 12.22
CA LYS A 9 20.78 9.53 13.34
C LYS A 9 22.12 9.06 13.92
N LYS A 10 23.23 9.74 13.55
CA LYS A 10 24.56 9.36 14.02
C LYS A 10 24.53 9.44 15.54
N PHE A 11 25.00 8.41 16.22
CA PHE A 11 25.09 8.28 17.67
C PHE A 11 25.78 9.50 18.36
N TRP A 12 26.62 10.24 17.62
CA TRP A 12 27.31 11.45 18.06
C TRP A 12 26.87 12.63 17.16
N ASN A 13 25.76 13.27 17.46
CA ASN A 13 25.32 14.42 16.67
C ASN A 13 25.34 15.71 17.50
N PHE A 14 26.55 16.21 17.77
CA PHE A 14 26.74 17.59 18.25
C PHE A 14 26.52 18.55 17.07
N SER A 15 25.28 18.65 16.62
CA SER A 15 24.95 19.61 15.56
C SER A 15 25.07 21.04 16.10
N PRO A 16 25.36 22.04 15.26
CA PRO A 16 25.34 23.46 15.68
C PRO A 16 24.01 23.85 16.35
N ALA A 17 22.90 23.26 15.90
CA ALA A 17 21.57 23.47 16.50
C ALA A 17 21.49 22.92 17.93
N PHE A 18 22.09 21.75 18.23
CA PHE A 18 22.15 21.21 19.59
C PHE A 18 22.93 22.13 20.52
N ILE A 19 24.12 22.60 20.09
CA ILE A 19 24.95 23.53 20.86
C ILE A 19 24.21 24.84 21.07
N GLY A 20 23.63 25.42 20.02
CA GLY A 20 22.89 26.67 20.07
C GLY A 20 21.69 26.62 21.04
N MET A 21 20.92 25.53 21.00
CA MET A 21 19.80 25.30 21.92
C MET A 21 20.28 25.29 23.40
N ASN A 22 21.35 24.55 23.70
CA ASN A 22 21.87 24.45 25.05
C ASN A 22 22.51 25.75 25.55
N LEU A 23 23.10 26.56 24.66
CA LEU A 23 23.55 27.91 24.97
C LEU A 23 22.39 28.85 25.35
N ILE A 24 21.28 28.78 24.61
CA ILE A 24 20.07 29.56 24.94
C ILE A 24 19.49 29.12 26.28
N ILE A 25 19.38 27.81 26.54
CA ILE A 25 18.89 27.25 27.80
C ILE A 25 19.77 27.74 28.97
N ALA A 26 21.09 27.63 28.82
CA ALA A 26 22.03 28.09 29.84
C ALA A 26 21.92 29.58 30.13
N ALA A 27 21.80 30.43 29.09
CA ALA A 27 21.62 31.86 29.21
C ALA A 27 20.32 32.20 29.98
N VAL A 28 19.21 31.59 29.59
CA VAL A 28 17.91 31.78 30.27
C VAL A 28 17.97 31.37 31.71
N ILE A 29 18.56 30.21 32.05
CA ILE A 29 18.70 29.74 33.40
C ILE A 29 19.55 30.72 34.22
N THR A 30 20.68 31.18 33.70
CA THR A 30 21.57 32.09 34.38
C THR A 30 20.89 33.44 34.71
N VAL A 31 20.11 33.99 33.76
CA VAL A 31 19.31 35.19 33.98
C VAL A 31 18.23 35.01 35.05
N ILE A 32 17.56 33.85 35.07
CA ILE A 32 16.52 33.56 36.06
C ILE A 32 17.10 33.38 37.45
N LEU A 33 18.25 32.68 37.58
CA LEU A 33 18.86 32.37 38.86
C LEU A 33 19.54 33.60 39.50
N CYS A 34 20.09 34.51 38.72
CA CYS A 34 20.79 35.69 39.24
C CYS A 34 20.48 36.97 38.43
N PRO A 35 19.26 37.53 38.55
CA PRO A 35 18.91 38.76 37.83
C PRO A 35 19.79 39.95 38.23
N SER A 36 20.24 40.02 39.52
CA SER A 36 21.08 41.12 40.08
C SER A 36 22.56 40.99 39.68
N CYS A 37 23.02 39.82 39.23
CA CYS A 37 24.41 39.60 38.85
C CYS A 37 24.89 40.42 37.64
N PHE A 38 23.98 40.95 36.88
CA PHE A 38 24.29 41.78 35.69
C PHE A 38 24.54 43.28 36.04
N THR A 39 24.36 43.66 37.31
CA THR A 39 24.46 45.07 37.76
C THR A 39 25.84 45.45 38.33
N SER A 40 26.70 44.50 38.67
CA SER A 40 28.01 44.74 39.27
C SER A 40 29.16 44.02 38.54
N LYS A 41 30.28 44.68 38.32
CA LYS A 41 31.47 44.09 37.65
C LYS A 41 32.11 42.94 38.47
N LYS A 42 32.00 42.95 39.77
CA LYS A 42 32.54 41.87 40.64
C LYS A 42 31.70 40.57 40.51
N GLU A 43 30.41 40.72 40.29
CA GLU A 43 29.49 39.60 40.15
C GLU A 43 29.56 38.98 38.75
N LEU A 44 30.05 39.68 37.74
CA LEU A 44 30.19 39.18 36.38
C LEU A 44 31.07 37.91 36.26
N LEU A 45 32.07 37.76 37.14
CA LEU A 45 32.93 36.58 37.17
C LEU A 45 32.16 35.34 37.67
N TYR A 46 31.27 35.57 38.65
CA TYR A 46 30.38 34.47 39.17
C TYR A 46 29.35 34.07 38.12
N VAL A 47 28.79 35.04 37.37
CA VAL A 47 27.90 34.79 36.27
C VAL A 47 28.51 33.88 35.19
N ALA A 48 29.79 34.11 34.85
CA ALA A 48 30.49 33.24 33.88
C ALA A 48 30.63 31.80 34.35
N SER A 49 30.91 31.59 35.68
CA SER A 49 30.96 30.28 36.28
C SER A 49 29.59 29.57 36.27
N ASP A 50 28.53 30.27 36.65
CA ASP A 50 27.19 29.73 36.73
C ASP A 50 26.61 29.45 35.32
N PHE A 51 26.94 30.27 34.34
CA PHE A 51 26.62 30.02 32.96
C PHE A 51 27.30 28.78 32.42
N LEU A 52 28.61 28.62 32.65
CA LEU A 52 29.36 27.44 32.22
C LEU A 52 28.81 26.17 32.84
N TYR A 53 28.50 26.21 34.15
CA TYR A 53 27.82 25.12 34.86
C TYR A 53 26.49 24.76 34.21
N SER A 54 25.62 25.76 33.99
CA SER A 54 24.30 25.57 33.40
C SER A 54 24.39 25.03 31.99
N PHE A 55 25.40 25.47 31.22
CA PHE A 55 25.63 24.97 29.85
C PHE A 55 26.08 23.51 29.85
N ILE A 56 27.05 23.12 30.68
CA ILE A 56 27.53 21.73 30.78
C ILE A 56 26.38 20.83 31.22
N LEU A 57 25.65 21.22 32.26
CA LEU A 57 24.52 20.46 32.77
C LEU A 57 23.43 20.30 31.67
N SER A 58 23.05 21.39 31.01
CA SER A 58 22.09 21.37 29.91
C SER A 58 22.52 20.42 28.80
N CYS A 59 23.78 20.44 28.36
CA CYS A 59 24.31 19.53 27.37
C CYS A 59 24.18 18.07 27.75
N ILE A 60 24.55 17.75 29.00
CA ILE A 60 24.49 16.35 29.52
C ILE A 60 23.05 15.89 29.60
N LEU A 61 22.13 16.69 30.12
CA LEU A 61 20.73 16.35 30.26
C LEU A 61 20.04 16.20 28.88
N SER A 62 20.29 17.13 27.95
CA SER A 62 19.76 17.06 26.59
C SER A 62 20.28 15.85 25.81
N TYR A 63 21.54 15.47 26.03
CA TYR A 63 22.12 14.28 25.41
C TYR A 63 21.46 12.98 25.91
N GLY A 64 21.14 12.91 27.19
CA GLY A 64 20.38 11.79 27.77
C GLY A 64 19.00 11.65 27.15
N GLY A 65 18.31 12.76 26.88
CA GLY A 65 17.04 12.76 26.14
C GLY A 65 17.17 12.21 24.72
N PHE A 66 18.23 12.64 24.02
CA PHE A 66 18.53 12.11 22.68
C PHE A 66 18.82 10.60 22.68
N LEU A 67 19.57 10.10 23.68
CA LEU A 67 19.84 8.66 23.84
C LEU A 67 18.56 7.86 24.13
N ALA A 68 17.70 8.38 24.98
CA ALA A 68 16.41 7.76 25.28
C ALA A 68 15.55 7.68 23.99
N GLU A 69 15.36 8.80 23.30
CA GLU A 69 14.62 8.84 22.01
C GLU A 69 15.20 7.83 21.02
N TYR A 70 16.52 7.81 20.81
CA TYR A 70 17.19 6.89 19.89
C TYR A 70 16.95 5.42 20.24
N TYR A 71 17.04 5.06 21.54
CA TYR A 71 16.82 3.71 22.01
C TYR A 71 15.37 3.27 21.79
N PHE A 72 14.40 4.12 22.17
CA PHE A 72 12.98 3.80 22.05
C PHE A 72 12.50 3.83 20.61
N ASP A 73 13.03 4.68 19.73
CA ASP A 73 12.75 4.66 18.29
C ASP A 73 13.07 3.30 17.67
N LYS A 74 14.13 2.67 18.15
CA LYS A 74 14.57 1.36 17.62
C LYS A 74 13.77 0.19 18.19
N LYS A 75 13.40 0.24 19.46
CA LYS A 75 12.80 -0.88 20.20
C LYS A 75 11.28 -0.83 20.28
N MET A 76 10.70 0.36 20.30
CA MET A 76 9.28 0.57 20.57
C MET A 76 8.73 1.72 19.70
N PRO A 77 8.36 1.44 18.42
CA PRO A 77 7.76 2.47 17.55
C PRO A 77 6.49 3.06 18.14
N TRP A 78 6.27 4.37 17.98
CA TRP A 78 5.12 5.08 18.53
C TRP A 78 3.77 4.49 18.13
N ILE A 79 3.65 4.06 16.87
CA ILE A 79 2.39 3.53 16.33
C ILE A 79 1.98 2.21 16.98
N GLN A 80 2.95 1.36 17.31
CA GLN A 80 2.67 0.04 17.88
C GLN A 80 2.48 0.08 19.40
N TYR A 81 3.21 0.97 20.09
CA TYR A 81 3.24 0.99 21.55
C TYR A 81 3.15 2.40 22.16
N PRO A 82 2.12 3.22 21.83
CA PRO A 82 2.09 4.64 22.19
C PRO A 82 2.16 4.87 23.69
N LEU A 83 1.26 4.27 24.47
CA LEU A 83 1.20 4.46 25.91
C LEU A 83 2.40 3.83 26.64
N LYS A 84 2.78 2.62 26.24
CA LYS A 84 3.90 1.92 26.87
C LYS A 84 5.22 2.67 26.65
N ARG A 85 5.43 3.17 25.43
CA ARG A 85 6.60 3.99 25.11
C ARG A 85 6.58 5.29 25.89
N LEU A 86 5.45 6.02 25.91
CA LEU A 86 5.33 7.27 26.66
C LEU A 86 5.73 7.08 28.13
N LEU A 87 5.21 6.05 28.80
CA LEU A 87 5.50 5.79 30.21
C LEU A 87 6.96 5.40 30.43
N LEU A 88 7.50 4.48 29.63
CA LEU A 88 8.86 4.00 29.83
C LEU A 88 9.91 5.05 29.44
N GLU A 89 9.73 5.77 28.34
CA GLU A 89 10.64 6.81 27.90
C GLU A 89 10.66 7.97 28.89
N SER A 90 9.48 8.45 29.36
CA SER A 90 9.37 9.51 30.34
C SER A 90 9.98 9.12 31.68
N THR A 91 9.66 7.92 32.20
CA THR A 91 10.18 7.46 33.51
C THR A 91 11.69 7.26 33.49
N SER A 92 12.23 6.64 32.44
CA SER A 92 13.67 6.44 32.29
C SER A 92 14.44 7.77 32.19
N TYR A 93 13.86 8.74 31.43
CA TYR A 93 14.46 10.05 31.30
C TYR A 93 14.41 10.86 32.62
N ILE A 94 13.29 10.85 33.36
CA ILE A 94 13.16 11.52 34.63
C ILE A 94 14.17 10.96 35.65
N LEU A 95 14.30 9.63 35.70
CA LEU A 95 15.29 8.97 36.55
C LEU A 95 16.72 9.38 36.18
N TYR A 96 17.04 9.38 34.90
CA TYR A 96 18.32 9.83 34.37
C TYR A 96 18.62 11.29 34.79
N VAL A 97 17.67 12.21 34.61
CA VAL A 97 17.82 13.63 34.97
C VAL A 97 18.06 13.78 36.46
N PHE A 98 17.29 13.08 37.32
CA PHE A 98 17.44 13.13 38.74
C PHE A 98 18.83 12.68 39.20
N VAL A 99 19.26 11.49 38.79
CA VAL A 99 20.56 10.90 39.15
C VAL A 99 21.72 11.78 38.66
N THR A 100 21.64 12.20 37.40
CA THR A 100 22.72 12.99 36.77
C THR A 100 22.83 14.38 37.38
N SER A 101 21.72 15.08 37.62
CA SER A 101 21.72 16.41 38.24
C SER A 101 22.25 16.35 39.69
N TYR A 102 21.83 15.31 40.40
CA TYR A 102 22.29 15.10 41.78
C TYR A 102 23.81 14.86 41.87
N ILE A 103 24.32 13.97 41.01
CA ILE A 103 25.76 13.65 40.96
C ILE A 103 26.57 14.89 40.54
N ILE A 104 26.16 15.62 39.53
CA ILE A 104 26.88 16.79 39.05
C ILE A 104 26.89 17.90 40.12
N LEU A 105 25.76 18.17 40.75
CA LEU A 105 25.67 19.14 41.83
C LEU A 105 26.55 18.75 43.00
N PHE A 106 26.51 17.48 43.41
CA PHE A 106 27.38 16.97 44.49
C PHE A 106 28.86 17.16 44.13
N LEU A 107 29.29 16.77 42.93
CA LEU A 107 30.69 16.87 42.53
C LEU A 107 31.18 18.34 42.47
N ILE A 108 30.35 19.26 42.00
CA ILE A 108 30.72 20.67 41.93
C ILE A 108 30.82 21.30 43.32
N GLU A 109 29.86 21.08 44.21
CA GLU A 109 29.88 21.61 45.56
C GLU A 109 31.01 21.03 46.40
N PHE A 110 31.32 19.73 46.19
CA PHE A 110 32.39 19.05 46.92
C PHE A 110 33.79 19.36 46.39
N LEU A 111 34.01 19.23 45.05
CA LEU A 111 35.35 19.36 44.45
C LEU A 111 35.73 20.78 44.09
N VAL A 112 34.78 21.59 43.61
CA VAL A 112 35.08 22.95 43.09
C VAL A 112 34.85 24.00 44.16
N ARG A 113 33.66 24.01 44.76
CA ARG A 113 33.27 25.03 45.76
C ARG A 113 33.76 24.70 47.16
N GLN A 114 34.07 23.43 47.42
CA GLN A 114 34.52 22.93 48.75
C GLN A 114 33.56 23.34 49.88
N SER A 115 32.26 23.37 49.61
CA SER A 115 31.21 23.88 50.51
C SER A 115 30.94 22.97 51.70
N PHE A 116 31.35 21.68 51.63
CA PHE A 116 31.18 20.70 52.68
C PHE A 116 32.27 19.64 52.67
N SER A 117 32.41 18.90 53.77
CA SER A 117 33.31 17.74 53.88
C SER A 117 32.52 16.43 53.78
N ILE A 118 33.21 15.31 53.54
CA ILE A 118 32.60 13.96 53.45
C ILE A 118 31.85 13.60 54.76
N ASN A 119 32.30 14.13 55.91
CA ASN A 119 31.67 13.85 57.19
C ASN A 119 30.39 14.65 57.46
N ASN A 120 30.12 15.69 56.65
CA ASN A 120 28.95 16.55 56.84
C ASN A 120 28.34 16.95 55.48
N ILE A 121 27.70 16.00 54.84
CA ILE A 121 27.07 16.18 53.50
C ILE A 121 25.66 16.75 53.70
N PRO A 122 25.33 17.88 53.08
CA PRO A 122 24.01 18.51 53.21
C PRO A 122 23.00 17.86 52.22
N TRP A 123 22.55 16.66 52.53
CA TRP A 123 21.67 15.87 51.65
C TRP A 123 20.37 16.60 51.27
N GLU A 124 19.72 17.27 52.23
CA GLU A 124 18.48 18.00 52.01
C GLU A 124 18.69 19.18 51.07
N TRP A 125 19.79 19.92 51.25
CA TRP A 125 20.14 21.04 50.38
C TRP A 125 20.38 20.59 48.94
N LEU A 126 21.13 19.51 48.74
CA LEU A 126 21.37 18.89 47.44
C LEU A 126 20.04 18.49 46.77
N MET A 127 19.14 17.83 47.51
CA MET A 127 17.82 17.44 47.02
C MET A 127 16.97 18.66 46.58
N VAL A 128 16.98 19.74 47.31
CA VAL A 128 16.24 20.97 47.00
C VAL A 128 16.74 21.58 45.71
N HIS A 129 18.06 21.64 45.52
CA HIS A 129 18.68 22.30 44.36
C HIS A 129 18.60 21.47 43.07
N THR A 130 18.31 20.15 43.15
CA THR A 130 18.01 19.35 41.95
C THR A 130 16.61 19.57 41.41
N LYS A 131 15.67 20.21 42.15
CA LYS A 131 14.28 20.41 41.70
C LYS A 131 14.19 21.27 40.46
N LEU A 132 14.94 22.36 40.34
CA LEU A 132 14.86 23.26 39.20
C LEU A 132 15.34 22.61 37.88
N PRO A 133 16.53 21.98 37.82
CA PRO A 133 16.94 21.22 36.63
C PRO A 133 15.92 20.15 36.25
N MET A 134 15.31 19.47 37.24
CA MET A 134 14.31 18.45 37.00
C MET A 134 13.02 19.02 36.35
N GLN A 135 12.50 20.14 36.90
CA GLN A 135 11.31 20.80 36.36
C GLN A 135 11.52 21.25 34.89
N ILE A 136 12.65 21.88 34.60
CA ILE A 136 13.00 22.36 33.25
C ILE A 136 13.11 21.15 32.30
N SER A 137 13.80 20.09 32.72
CA SER A 137 14.00 18.90 31.92
C SER A 137 12.69 18.15 31.61
N VAL A 138 11.76 18.11 32.58
CA VAL A 138 10.43 17.50 32.35
C VAL A 138 9.64 18.28 31.28
N ILE A 139 9.68 19.62 31.32
CA ILE A 139 9.02 20.45 30.31
C ILE A 139 9.63 20.22 28.93
N ILE A 140 10.96 20.23 28.83
CA ILE A 140 11.68 19.99 27.57
C ILE A 140 11.38 18.58 27.04
N ALA A 141 11.42 17.57 27.91
CA ALA A 141 11.10 16.19 27.55
C ALA A 141 9.67 16.07 26.99
N PHE A 142 8.71 16.69 27.64
CA PHE A 142 7.31 16.69 27.18
C PHE A 142 7.20 17.27 25.77
N LEU A 143 7.86 18.41 25.51
CA LEU A 143 7.87 19.02 24.18
C LEU A 143 8.54 18.14 23.12
N LEU A 144 9.67 17.52 23.43
CA LEU A 144 10.42 16.67 22.51
C LEU A 144 9.68 15.35 22.22
N ILE A 145 9.15 14.71 23.25
CA ILE A 145 8.36 13.49 23.14
C ILE A 145 7.08 13.75 22.32
N SER A 146 6.36 14.84 22.61
CA SER A 146 5.16 15.24 21.86
C SER A 146 5.50 15.49 20.40
N ARG A 147 6.60 16.19 20.10
CA ARG A 147 7.06 16.43 18.73
C ARG A 147 7.39 15.11 18.03
N SER A 148 8.12 14.22 18.67
CA SER A 148 8.47 12.90 18.12
C SER A 148 7.23 12.08 17.77
N PHE A 149 6.25 12.03 18.69
CA PHE A 149 4.97 11.39 18.47
C PHE A 149 4.19 11.98 17.29
N LEU A 150 4.04 13.31 17.25
CA LEU A 150 3.30 14.00 16.19
C LEU A 150 3.93 13.79 14.80
N LEU A 151 5.25 13.79 14.71
CA LEU A 151 5.95 13.55 13.45
C LEU A 151 5.73 12.12 12.94
N GLU A 152 5.82 11.13 13.81
CA GLU A 152 5.60 9.73 13.43
C GLU A 152 4.11 9.46 13.10
N TRP A 153 3.19 10.03 13.87
CA TRP A 153 1.76 9.97 13.61
C TRP A 153 1.40 10.59 12.25
N ARG A 154 1.93 11.80 11.96
CA ARG A 154 1.74 12.46 10.66
C ARG A 154 2.26 11.61 9.50
N LYS A 155 3.44 11.03 9.67
CA LYS A 155 4.03 10.15 8.66
C LYS A 155 3.14 8.94 8.37
N SER A 156 2.67 8.27 9.41
CA SER A 156 1.78 7.12 9.28
C SER A 156 0.44 7.48 8.63
N ALA A 157 -0.13 8.65 8.97
CA ALA A 157 -1.35 9.13 8.35
C ALA A 157 -1.18 9.34 6.83
N ILE A 158 -0.05 9.93 6.41
CA ILE A 158 0.27 10.13 4.99
C ILE A 158 0.46 8.78 4.27
N GLU A 159 1.21 7.84 4.85
CA GLU A 159 1.42 6.51 4.29
C GLU A 159 0.09 5.74 4.12
N THR A 160 -0.79 5.83 5.12
CA THR A 160 -2.13 5.21 5.06
C THR A 160 -2.97 5.80 3.92
N GLU A 161 -2.94 7.11 3.73
CA GLU A 161 -3.69 7.78 2.67
C GLU A 161 -3.13 7.45 1.27
N GLN A 162 -1.82 7.34 1.14
CA GLN A 162 -1.18 6.88 -0.10
C GLN A 162 -1.60 5.46 -0.47
N LEU A 163 -1.58 4.53 0.50
CA LEU A 163 -2.02 3.15 0.26
C LEU A 163 -3.48 3.07 -0.16
N LYS A 164 -4.38 3.87 0.43
CA LYS A 164 -5.78 3.95 0.01
C LYS A 164 -5.91 4.47 -1.42
N THR A 165 -5.15 5.52 -1.77
CA THR A 165 -5.16 6.09 -3.13
C THR A 165 -4.67 5.07 -4.15
N GLU A 166 -3.60 4.33 -3.86
CA GLU A 166 -3.11 3.24 -4.71
C GLU A 166 -4.16 2.13 -4.85
N GLN A 167 -4.83 1.75 -3.76
CA GLN A 167 -5.90 0.75 -3.79
C GLN A 167 -7.06 1.19 -4.68
N TYR A 168 -7.53 2.43 -4.56
CA TYR A 168 -8.58 2.97 -5.42
C TYR A 168 -8.16 3.04 -6.89
N ALA A 169 -6.91 3.43 -7.17
CA ALA A 169 -6.37 3.45 -8.52
C ALA A 169 -6.34 2.04 -9.14
N GLN A 170 -5.95 1.02 -8.36
CA GLN A 170 -5.97 -0.38 -8.80
C GLN A 170 -7.40 -0.88 -9.05
N GLN A 171 -8.34 -0.56 -8.15
CA GLN A 171 -9.75 -0.91 -8.35
C GLN A 171 -10.33 -0.25 -9.61
N TYR A 172 -10.04 1.04 -9.82
CA TYR A 172 -10.47 1.78 -11.01
C TYR A 172 -9.87 1.18 -12.29
N GLN A 173 -8.58 0.84 -12.28
CA GLN A 173 -7.94 0.22 -13.43
C GLN A 173 -8.54 -1.16 -13.73
N THR A 174 -8.78 -1.97 -12.71
CA THR A 174 -9.45 -3.27 -12.86
C THR A 174 -10.84 -3.11 -13.47
N LEU A 175 -11.63 -2.14 -12.99
CA LEU A 175 -12.95 -1.85 -13.54
C LEU A 175 -12.88 -1.38 -15.00
N LYS A 176 -11.94 -0.51 -15.33
CA LYS A 176 -11.71 -0.03 -16.69
C LYS A 176 -11.31 -1.17 -17.65
N ASP A 177 -10.43 -2.07 -17.20
CA ASP A 177 -9.95 -3.19 -18.02
C ASP A 177 -11.07 -4.21 -18.30
N GLN A 178 -12.04 -4.35 -17.38
CA GLN A 178 -13.21 -5.22 -17.57
C GLN A 178 -14.17 -4.74 -18.66
N LEU A 179 -14.21 -3.45 -18.94
CA LEU A 179 -15.06 -2.91 -20.00
C LEU A 179 -14.51 -3.16 -21.41
N ASN A 180 -13.31 -3.70 -21.54
CA ASN A 180 -12.61 -3.90 -22.82
C ASN A 180 -12.82 -2.72 -23.80
N PRO A 181 -12.13 -1.57 -23.59
CA PRO A 181 -12.39 -0.36 -24.40
C PRO A 181 -12.19 -0.59 -25.89
N HIS A 182 -11.27 -1.46 -26.26
CA HIS A 182 -11.01 -1.80 -27.66
C HIS A 182 -12.22 -2.52 -28.31
N PHE A 183 -12.85 -3.44 -27.57
CA PHE A 183 -14.07 -4.11 -28.05
C PHE A 183 -15.21 -3.09 -28.22
N LEU A 184 -15.37 -2.15 -27.28
CA LEU A 184 -16.39 -1.10 -27.37
C LEU A 184 -16.17 -0.20 -28.59
N PHE A 185 -14.96 0.33 -28.78
CA PHE A 185 -14.64 1.19 -29.92
C PHE A 185 -14.86 0.47 -31.27
N ASN A 186 -14.42 -0.78 -31.36
CA ASN A 186 -14.62 -1.57 -32.56
C ASN A 186 -16.12 -1.82 -32.85
N SER A 187 -16.89 -2.10 -31.79
CA SER A 187 -18.33 -2.29 -31.90
C SER A 187 -19.04 -1.01 -32.33
N LEU A 188 -18.65 0.15 -31.79
CA LEU A 188 -19.22 1.44 -32.22
C LEU A 188 -18.88 1.80 -33.67
N ASN A 189 -17.68 1.47 -34.16
CA ASN A 189 -17.29 1.68 -35.55
C ASN A 189 -18.13 0.83 -36.49
N VAL A 190 -18.34 -0.46 -36.17
CA VAL A 190 -19.22 -1.34 -36.96
C VAL A 190 -20.65 -0.79 -36.96
N LEU A 191 -21.15 -0.40 -35.78
CA LEU A 191 -22.49 0.15 -35.65
C LEU A 191 -22.68 1.42 -36.50
N SER A 192 -21.70 2.32 -36.54
CA SER A 192 -21.75 3.55 -37.32
C SER A 192 -21.98 3.29 -38.80
N ASN A 193 -21.36 2.24 -39.35
CA ASN A 193 -21.59 1.83 -40.74
C ASN A 193 -22.98 1.19 -40.91
N LEU A 194 -23.36 0.29 -40.00
CA LEU A 194 -24.63 -0.43 -40.08
C LEU A 194 -25.87 0.49 -40.01
N VAL A 195 -25.78 1.61 -39.28
CA VAL A 195 -26.90 2.57 -39.15
C VAL A 195 -27.37 3.09 -40.54
N TYR A 196 -26.44 3.28 -41.48
CA TYR A 196 -26.75 3.77 -42.82
C TYR A 196 -27.10 2.64 -43.78
N ASP A 197 -26.41 1.48 -43.69
CA ASP A 197 -26.54 0.39 -44.64
C ASP A 197 -27.74 -0.53 -44.34
N ASN A 198 -27.95 -0.85 -43.04
CA ASN A 198 -29.02 -1.75 -42.60
C ASN A 198 -29.50 -1.40 -41.19
N PRO A 199 -30.50 -0.50 -41.04
CA PRO A 199 -31.00 -0.05 -39.74
C PRO A 199 -31.56 -1.17 -38.85
N ASP A 200 -32.17 -2.21 -39.43
CA ASP A 200 -32.69 -3.34 -38.65
C ASP A 200 -31.56 -4.17 -38.04
N THR A 201 -30.50 -4.41 -38.78
CA THR A 201 -29.29 -5.07 -38.28
C THR A 201 -28.59 -4.20 -37.25
N ALA A 202 -28.54 -2.88 -37.43
CA ALA A 202 -28.01 -1.95 -36.43
C ALA A 202 -28.80 -2.02 -35.12
N ALA A 203 -30.14 -2.05 -35.17
CA ALA A 203 -30.98 -2.20 -33.99
C ALA A 203 -30.77 -3.55 -33.28
N LYS A 204 -30.57 -4.64 -34.03
CA LYS A 204 -30.21 -5.95 -33.45
C LYS A 204 -28.84 -5.91 -32.81
N PHE A 205 -27.85 -5.29 -33.45
CA PHE A 205 -26.48 -5.12 -32.92
C PHE A 205 -26.47 -4.37 -31.59
N ILE A 206 -27.22 -3.25 -31.49
CA ILE A 206 -27.33 -2.47 -30.21
C ILE A 206 -27.92 -3.32 -29.13
N ARG A 207 -28.97 -4.09 -29.37
CA ARG A 207 -29.58 -4.98 -28.37
C ARG A 207 -28.61 -6.04 -27.87
N GLN A 208 -27.85 -6.67 -28.79
CA GLN A 208 -26.85 -7.67 -28.41
C GLN A 208 -25.68 -7.06 -27.61
N LEU A 209 -25.17 -5.92 -28.07
CA LEU A 209 -24.11 -5.19 -27.35
C LEU A 209 -24.55 -4.80 -25.94
N SER A 210 -25.78 -4.33 -25.78
CA SER A 210 -26.36 -3.99 -24.46
C SER A 210 -26.48 -5.21 -23.55
N LYS A 211 -26.85 -6.38 -24.09
CA LYS A 211 -26.91 -7.63 -23.30
C LYS A 211 -25.51 -8.06 -22.82
N ILE A 212 -24.51 -7.98 -23.72
CA ILE A 212 -23.11 -8.32 -23.41
C ILE A 212 -22.60 -7.45 -22.27
N TYR A 213 -22.73 -6.12 -22.37
CA TYR A 213 -22.25 -5.22 -21.32
C TYR A 213 -23.03 -5.35 -20.01
N ARG A 214 -24.35 -5.58 -20.07
CA ARG A 214 -25.14 -5.84 -18.84
C ARG A 214 -24.62 -7.08 -18.13
N TYR A 215 -24.44 -8.18 -18.83
CA TYR A 215 -23.91 -9.41 -18.25
C TYR A 215 -22.53 -9.20 -17.63
N VAL A 216 -21.60 -8.55 -18.35
CA VAL A 216 -20.26 -8.24 -17.83
C VAL A 216 -20.33 -7.46 -16.52
N LEU A 217 -21.24 -6.47 -16.42
CA LEU A 217 -21.39 -5.66 -15.20
C LEU A 217 -22.05 -6.43 -14.05
N GLU A 218 -23.04 -7.28 -14.35
CA GLU A 218 -23.76 -8.07 -13.33
C GLU A 218 -22.87 -9.13 -12.67
N VAL A 219 -21.99 -9.79 -13.43
CA VAL A 219 -21.18 -10.91 -12.91
C VAL A 219 -19.83 -10.52 -12.31
N GLN A 220 -19.53 -9.22 -12.23
CA GLN A 220 -18.21 -8.73 -11.78
C GLN A 220 -17.79 -9.19 -10.40
N GLN A 221 -18.75 -9.32 -9.47
CA GLN A 221 -18.48 -9.68 -8.06
C GLN A 221 -18.77 -11.14 -7.76
N GLU A 222 -19.27 -11.87 -8.74
CA GLU A 222 -19.60 -13.29 -8.56
C GLU A 222 -18.33 -14.14 -8.58
N LYS A 223 -18.29 -15.14 -7.71
CA LYS A 223 -17.20 -16.13 -7.70
C LYS A 223 -17.39 -17.16 -8.80
N VAL A 224 -18.63 -17.57 -9.01
CA VAL A 224 -19.05 -18.53 -10.02
C VAL A 224 -20.41 -18.14 -10.58
N VAL A 225 -20.66 -18.50 -11.83
CA VAL A 225 -21.93 -18.25 -12.54
C VAL A 225 -22.43 -19.54 -13.17
N LYS A 226 -23.73 -19.59 -13.49
CA LYS A 226 -24.30 -20.72 -14.22
C LYS A 226 -23.72 -20.82 -15.63
N LEU A 227 -23.42 -22.06 -16.06
CA LEU A 227 -22.98 -22.31 -17.44
C LEU A 227 -23.99 -21.80 -18.47
N SER A 228 -25.29 -21.91 -18.20
CA SER A 228 -26.35 -21.39 -19.09
C SER A 228 -26.20 -19.88 -19.36
N SER A 229 -25.79 -19.10 -18.36
CA SER A 229 -25.57 -17.63 -18.51
C SER A 229 -24.31 -17.33 -19.33
N GLU A 230 -23.23 -18.07 -19.17
CA GLU A 230 -22.02 -17.97 -19.99
C GLU A 230 -22.27 -18.38 -21.44
N LEU A 231 -23.11 -19.41 -21.67
CA LEU A 231 -23.50 -19.84 -23.02
C LEU A 231 -24.38 -18.77 -23.70
N GLU A 232 -25.33 -18.17 -22.99
CA GLU A 232 -26.12 -17.04 -23.52
C GLU A 232 -25.21 -15.86 -23.89
N PHE A 233 -24.25 -15.55 -23.04
CA PHE A 233 -23.24 -14.54 -23.35
C PHE A 233 -22.42 -14.92 -24.59
N ALA A 234 -21.91 -16.15 -24.68
CA ALA A 234 -21.13 -16.63 -25.81
C ALA A 234 -21.91 -16.53 -27.14
N GLU A 235 -23.16 -16.93 -27.14
CA GLU A 235 -24.06 -16.81 -28.33
C GLU A 235 -24.22 -15.33 -28.73
N ASN A 236 -24.53 -14.43 -27.79
CA ASN A 236 -24.65 -13.01 -28.07
C ASN A 236 -23.34 -12.41 -28.61
N PHE A 237 -22.20 -12.80 -28.02
CA PHE A 237 -20.88 -12.32 -28.42
C PHE A 237 -20.48 -12.81 -29.83
N LEU A 238 -20.60 -14.12 -30.09
CA LEU A 238 -20.25 -14.71 -31.37
C LEU A 238 -21.17 -14.21 -32.49
N SER A 239 -22.47 -14.09 -32.22
CA SER A 239 -23.44 -13.55 -33.17
C SER A 239 -23.15 -12.07 -33.52
N LEU A 240 -22.69 -11.27 -32.52
CA LEU A 240 -22.25 -9.90 -32.76
C LEU A 240 -20.95 -9.85 -33.58
N GLN A 241 -19.98 -10.73 -33.31
CA GLN A 241 -18.75 -10.84 -34.09
C GLN A 241 -18.99 -11.34 -35.49
N LYS A 242 -19.98 -12.22 -35.69
CA LYS A 242 -20.39 -12.70 -37.02
C LYS A 242 -20.91 -11.57 -37.93
N ILE A 243 -21.57 -10.55 -37.36
CA ILE A 243 -21.96 -9.35 -38.12
C ILE A 243 -20.73 -8.61 -38.67
N ARG A 244 -19.61 -8.64 -37.92
CA ARG A 244 -18.36 -7.96 -38.30
C ARG A 244 -17.52 -8.75 -39.31
N PHE A 245 -17.43 -10.07 -39.11
CA PHE A 245 -16.55 -10.95 -39.89
C PHE A 245 -17.31 -11.72 -41.00
N GLU A 246 -18.62 -11.59 -41.03
CA GLU A 246 -19.51 -12.26 -41.99
C GLU A 246 -19.23 -13.77 -42.11
N GLU A 247 -19.00 -14.30 -43.31
CA GLU A 247 -18.67 -15.71 -43.52
C GLU A 247 -17.24 -16.09 -43.05
N GLY A 248 -16.42 -15.12 -42.73
CA GLY A 248 -15.07 -15.35 -42.12
C GLY A 248 -15.09 -15.87 -40.70
N LEU A 249 -16.24 -15.83 -39.99
CA LEU A 249 -16.41 -16.43 -38.67
C LEU A 249 -17.57 -17.44 -38.69
N GLN A 250 -17.26 -18.65 -38.36
CA GLN A 250 -18.23 -19.73 -38.18
C GLN A 250 -18.16 -20.28 -36.76
N TYR A 251 -19.29 -20.62 -36.15
CA TYR A 251 -19.31 -21.19 -34.82
C TYR A 251 -20.43 -22.21 -34.65
N ASN A 252 -20.20 -23.15 -33.73
CA ASN A 252 -21.17 -24.14 -33.32
C ASN A 252 -21.14 -24.24 -31.76
N ILE A 253 -22.32 -24.22 -31.13
CA ILE A 253 -22.49 -24.42 -29.70
C ILE A 253 -23.38 -25.66 -29.54
N ASP A 254 -22.74 -26.79 -29.22
CA ASP A 254 -23.43 -28.08 -28.99
C ASP A 254 -23.26 -28.48 -27.52
N VAL A 255 -24.07 -27.85 -26.69
CA VAL A 255 -24.06 -28.06 -25.23
C VAL A 255 -25.46 -28.44 -24.76
N ASN A 256 -25.63 -29.70 -24.40
CA ASN A 256 -26.89 -30.20 -23.89
C ASN A 256 -26.84 -30.26 -22.35
N LEU A 257 -27.49 -29.32 -21.67
CA LEU A 257 -27.48 -29.22 -20.23
C LEU A 257 -28.49 -30.18 -19.59
N HIS A 258 -28.01 -31.22 -18.93
CA HIS A 258 -28.84 -32.15 -18.18
C HIS A 258 -28.94 -31.80 -16.68
N LYS A 259 -28.07 -30.88 -16.21
CA LYS A 259 -27.98 -30.41 -14.82
C LYS A 259 -27.38 -29.00 -14.79
N ASP A 260 -27.50 -28.34 -13.64
CA ASP A 260 -26.87 -27.04 -13.42
C ASP A 260 -25.36 -27.20 -13.21
N PHE A 261 -24.59 -26.59 -14.08
CA PHE A 261 -23.16 -26.47 -13.98
C PHE A 261 -22.75 -25.02 -13.73
N TYR A 262 -21.62 -24.82 -13.06
CA TYR A 262 -21.08 -23.53 -12.75
C TYR A 262 -19.61 -23.42 -13.18
N LEU A 263 -19.17 -22.22 -13.47
CA LEU A 263 -17.77 -21.91 -13.81
C LEU A 263 -17.44 -20.45 -13.39
N PRO A 264 -16.15 -20.07 -13.35
CA PRO A 264 -15.78 -18.66 -13.11
C PRO A 264 -16.38 -17.73 -14.16
N PRO A 265 -16.89 -16.55 -13.78
CA PRO A 265 -17.51 -15.62 -14.71
C PRO A 265 -16.54 -15.14 -15.80
N LEU A 266 -17.09 -14.84 -16.99
CA LEU A 266 -16.37 -14.35 -18.16
C LEU A 266 -15.29 -15.31 -18.69
N SER A 267 -15.35 -16.59 -18.35
CA SER A 267 -14.42 -17.61 -18.85
C SER A 267 -14.55 -17.80 -20.34
N LEU A 268 -15.79 -17.89 -20.85
CA LEU A 268 -16.04 -18.00 -22.28
C LEU A 268 -15.64 -16.72 -23.03
N GLN A 269 -15.90 -15.54 -22.46
CA GLN A 269 -15.44 -14.28 -23.08
C GLN A 269 -13.95 -14.31 -23.38
N MET A 270 -13.11 -14.66 -22.38
CA MET A 270 -11.66 -14.67 -22.53
C MET A 270 -11.20 -15.64 -23.62
N LEU A 271 -11.81 -16.81 -23.71
CA LEU A 271 -11.45 -17.82 -24.73
C LEU A 271 -11.88 -17.40 -26.13
N LEU A 272 -13.09 -16.86 -26.28
CA LEU A 272 -13.60 -16.36 -27.55
C LEU A 272 -12.84 -15.14 -28.05
N GLU A 273 -12.52 -14.20 -27.17
CA GLU A 273 -11.65 -13.06 -27.48
C GLU A 273 -10.26 -13.53 -27.94
N ASN A 274 -9.66 -14.51 -27.27
CA ASN A 274 -8.37 -15.08 -27.66
C ASN A 274 -8.44 -15.72 -29.06
N ALA A 275 -9.46 -16.53 -29.31
CA ALA A 275 -9.63 -17.16 -30.60
C ALA A 275 -9.69 -16.13 -31.77
N ILE A 276 -10.48 -15.06 -31.58
CA ILE A 276 -10.65 -14.02 -32.60
C ILE A 276 -9.42 -13.11 -32.72
N LYS A 277 -8.76 -12.82 -31.58
CA LYS A 277 -7.57 -11.94 -31.54
C LYS A 277 -6.37 -12.55 -32.25
N HIS A 278 -6.13 -13.84 -32.03
CA HIS A 278 -4.92 -14.50 -32.48
C HIS A 278 -5.00 -15.13 -33.87
N ASN A 279 -6.21 -15.39 -34.38
CA ASN A 279 -6.43 -16.04 -35.68
C ASN A 279 -6.92 -15.08 -36.74
N ILE A 280 -6.62 -15.42 -38.00
CA ILE A 280 -7.21 -14.79 -39.17
C ILE A 280 -8.68 -15.26 -39.25
N ALA A 281 -9.58 -14.32 -39.59
CA ALA A 281 -10.96 -14.61 -39.84
C ALA A 281 -11.34 -13.92 -41.17
N SER A 282 -11.27 -14.65 -42.26
CA SER A 282 -11.55 -14.16 -43.61
C SER A 282 -12.46 -15.12 -44.39
N MET A 283 -13.09 -14.66 -45.46
CA MET A 283 -13.92 -15.54 -46.30
C MET A 283 -13.12 -16.68 -46.96
N ALA A 284 -11.84 -16.46 -47.27
CA ALA A 284 -10.97 -17.47 -47.86
C ALA A 284 -10.53 -18.52 -46.82
N ASP A 285 -10.30 -18.05 -45.58
CA ASP A 285 -9.85 -18.90 -44.47
C ASP A 285 -10.74 -18.60 -43.23
N PRO A 286 -11.91 -19.27 -43.13
CA PRO A 286 -12.84 -19.01 -42.03
C PRO A 286 -12.30 -19.47 -40.68
N LEU A 287 -12.44 -18.66 -39.64
CA LEU A 287 -12.20 -19.06 -38.26
C LEU A 287 -13.42 -19.86 -37.79
N PHE A 288 -13.20 -21.10 -37.39
CA PHE A 288 -14.23 -21.97 -36.86
C PHE A 288 -14.05 -22.12 -35.33
N ILE A 289 -15.10 -21.82 -34.56
CA ILE A 289 -15.13 -21.94 -33.12
C ILE A 289 -16.20 -22.93 -32.70
N GLU A 290 -15.83 -23.90 -31.86
CA GLU A 290 -16.74 -24.94 -31.41
C GLU A 290 -16.75 -24.98 -29.87
N ILE A 291 -17.97 -25.05 -29.30
CA ILE A 291 -18.17 -25.17 -27.85
C ILE A 291 -18.95 -26.46 -27.61
N LEU A 292 -18.34 -27.39 -26.87
CA LEU A 292 -18.89 -28.72 -26.62
C LEU A 292 -18.89 -29.02 -25.13
N LEU A 293 -19.78 -29.91 -24.67
CA LEU A 293 -19.82 -30.45 -23.35
C LEU A 293 -19.45 -31.93 -23.38
N GLU A 294 -18.36 -32.31 -22.74
CA GLU A 294 -17.95 -33.71 -22.56
C GLU A 294 -17.87 -34.06 -21.05
N GLY A 295 -18.83 -34.81 -20.57
CA GLY A 295 -18.94 -35.13 -19.14
C GLY A 295 -19.07 -33.89 -18.29
N ASN A 296 -18.05 -33.63 -17.43
CA ASN A 296 -17.99 -32.44 -16.58
C ASN A 296 -16.99 -31.38 -17.09
N GLN A 297 -16.67 -31.40 -18.37
CA GLN A 297 -15.75 -30.44 -18.97
C GLN A 297 -16.41 -29.69 -20.11
N LEU A 298 -16.29 -28.37 -20.10
CA LEU A 298 -16.64 -27.53 -21.22
C LEU A 298 -15.41 -27.38 -22.12
N ILE A 299 -15.55 -27.79 -23.38
CA ILE A 299 -14.49 -27.74 -24.37
C ILE A 299 -14.73 -26.55 -25.30
N VAL A 300 -13.76 -25.68 -25.40
CA VAL A 300 -13.73 -24.60 -26.38
C VAL A 300 -12.57 -24.85 -27.32
N LYS A 301 -12.90 -25.00 -28.61
CA LYS A 301 -11.95 -25.38 -29.67
C LYS A 301 -12.05 -24.39 -30.82
N ASN A 302 -10.92 -24.02 -31.38
CA ASN A 302 -10.87 -23.27 -32.65
C ASN A 302 -9.75 -23.81 -33.54
N ASN A 303 -9.91 -23.64 -34.87
CA ASN A 303 -8.83 -23.89 -35.82
C ASN A 303 -7.73 -22.84 -35.67
N LEU A 304 -6.47 -23.25 -35.95
CA LEU A 304 -5.31 -22.40 -35.86
C LEU A 304 -4.99 -21.75 -37.21
N GLN A 305 -5.08 -20.45 -37.26
CA GLN A 305 -4.76 -19.60 -38.40
C GLN A 305 -4.06 -18.35 -37.94
N LEU A 306 -2.85 -18.52 -37.35
CA LEU A 306 -2.16 -17.46 -36.67
C LEU A 306 -1.87 -16.24 -37.55
N LYS A 307 -2.18 -15.05 -37.07
CA LYS A 307 -1.82 -13.79 -37.70
C LYS A 307 -0.30 -13.61 -37.74
N SER A 308 0.27 -13.27 -38.87
CA SER A 308 1.71 -13.07 -39.08
C SER A 308 2.30 -11.86 -38.32
N SER A 309 1.45 -10.91 -37.94
CA SER A 309 1.78 -9.74 -37.14
C SER A 309 1.05 -9.81 -35.81
N LEU A 310 1.58 -10.58 -34.85
CA LEU A 310 1.17 -10.41 -33.48
C LEU A 310 1.87 -9.14 -32.93
N PRO A 311 1.11 -8.19 -32.35
CA PRO A 311 1.75 -7.17 -31.54
C PRO A 311 2.59 -7.88 -30.47
N GLU A 312 3.82 -7.38 -30.17
CA GLU A 312 4.73 -7.92 -29.16
C GLU A 312 4.14 -8.06 -27.74
N GLU A 313 2.91 -7.62 -27.54
CA GLU A 313 2.15 -7.65 -26.28
C GLU A 313 1.09 -8.76 -26.19
N SER A 314 1.29 -9.93 -26.80
CA SER A 314 0.46 -11.08 -26.44
C SER A 314 0.90 -11.64 -25.09
N THR A 315 0.45 -10.97 -24.02
CA THR A 315 0.92 -11.18 -22.64
C THR A 315 0.49 -12.50 -21.99
N GLY A 316 -0.26 -13.37 -22.67
CA GLY A 316 -0.78 -14.63 -22.07
C GLY A 316 -1.66 -14.41 -20.83
N ILE A 317 -1.99 -13.16 -20.53
CA ILE A 317 -2.71 -12.74 -19.31
C ILE A 317 -4.10 -13.38 -19.22
N GLY A 318 -4.81 -13.51 -20.34
CA GLY A 318 -6.16 -14.08 -20.34
C GLY A 318 -6.22 -15.51 -19.83
N LEU A 319 -5.41 -16.40 -20.38
CA LEU A 319 -5.34 -17.80 -19.98
C LEU A 319 -4.76 -17.98 -18.57
N SER A 320 -3.76 -17.17 -18.19
CA SER A 320 -3.23 -17.18 -16.84
C SER A 320 -4.26 -16.72 -15.80
N ASN A 321 -5.13 -15.79 -16.15
CA ASN A 321 -6.22 -15.33 -15.29
C ASN A 321 -7.29 -16.41 -15.10
N ILE A 322 -7.66 -17.14 -16.15
CA ILE A 322 -8.58 -18.28 -16.05
C ILE A 322 -7.97 -19.33 -15.10
N ARG A 323 -6.72 -19.75 -15.32
CA ARG A 323 -6.04 -20.72 -14.45
C ARG A 323 -6.06 -20.29 -12.99
N LYS A 324 -5.67 -19.05 -12.67
CA LYS A 324 -5.68 -18.51 -11.31
C LYS A 324 -7.07 -18.54 -10.67
N ARG A 325 -8.12 -18.25 -11.43
CA ARG A 325 -9.50 -18.31 -10.93
C ARG A 325 -9.93 -19.72 -10.57
N TYR A 326 -9.57 -20.72 -11.39
CA TYR A 326 -9.85 -22.13 -11.12
C TYR A 326 -9.04 -22.65 -9.91
N GLU A 327 -7.76 -22.28 -9.78
CA GLU A 327 -6.93 -22.62 -8.62
C GLU A 327 -7.54 -22.11 -7.30
N LEU A 328 -8.15 -20.92 -7.32
CA LEU A 328 -8.79 -20.34 -6.14
C LEU A 328 -10.13 -20.98 -5.76
N LEU A 329 -10.80 -21.68 -6.70
CA LEU A 329 -12.13 -22.23 -6.49
C LEU A 329 -12.10 -23.73 -6.14
N ASN A 330 -11.41 -24.56 -6.90
CA ASN A 330 -11.55 -26.02 -6.82
C ASN A 330 -10.26 -26.81 -6.89
N ASN A 331 -9.11 -26.17 -7.05
CA ASN A 331 -7.84 -26.85 -7.32
C ASN A 331 -7.85 -27.74 -8.60
N GLU A 332 -8.86 -27.62 -9.44
CA GLU A 332 -8.92 -28.32 -10.71
C GLU A 332 -8.18 -27.54 -11.80
N SER A 333 -7.39 -28.23 -12.62
CA SER A 333 -6.55 -27.59 -13.61
C SER A 333 -7.28 -27.43 -14.94
N VAL A 334 -7.23 -26.23 -15.51
CA VAL A 334 -7.61 -25.95 -16.88
C VAL A 334 -6.60 -26.60 -17.82
N LEU A 335 -7.07 -27.48 -18.70
CA LEU A 335 -6.23 -28.17 -19.69
C LEU A 335 -6.22 -27.34 -20.99
N ILE A 336 -5.03 -27.12 -21.53
CA ILE A 336 -4.81 -26.40 -22.79
C ILE A 336 -4.01 -27.34 -23.68
N GLU A 337 -4.55 -27.63 -24.83
CA GLU A 337 -3.94 -28.47 -25.85
C GLU A 337 -3.79 -27.66 -27.15
N GLU A 338 -2.61 -27.65 -27.71
CA GLU A 338 -2.34 -27.04 -29.00
C GLU A 338 -1.82 -28.11 -29.95
N THR A 339 -2.55 -28.32 -31.01
CA THR A 339 -2.19 -29.23 -32.11
C THR A 339 -1.78 -28.41 -33.33
N VAL A 340 -1.41 -29.07 -34.44
CA VAL A 340 -1.08 -28.37 -35.70
C VAL A 340 -2.26 -27.56 -36.22
N ASP A 341 -3.48 -28.10 -36.06
CA ASP A 341 -4.69 -27.55 -36.69
C ASP A 341 -5.62 -26.85 -35.72
N PHE A 342 -5.55 -27.14 -34.42
CA PHE A 342 -6.53 -26.72 -33.45
C PHE A 342 -5.91 -26.26 -32.13
N PHE A 343 -6.52 -25.22 -31.55
CA PHE A 343 -6.32 -24.82 -30.15
C PHE A 343 -7.54 -25.24 -29.32
N ILE A 344 -7.32 -25.95 -28.23
CA ILE A 344 -8.37 -26.59 -27.42
C ILE A 344 -8.17 -26.21 -25.98
N VAL A 345 -9.20 -25.70 -25.33
CA VAL A 345 -9.22 -25.44 -23.90
C VAL A 345 -10.35 -26.23 -23.25
N LYS A 346 -10.03 -27.01 -22.22
CA LYS A 346 -11.00 -27.79 -21.44
C LYS A 346 -11.14 -27.15 -20.07
N LEU A 347 -12.33 -26.65 -19.78
CA LEU A 347 -12.69 -26.02 -18.51
C LEU A 347 -13.45 -27.02 -17.65
N PRO A 348 -12.96 -27.34 -16.44
CA PRO A 348 -13.71 -28.19 -15.49
C PRO A 348 -14.95 -27.44 -15.00
N LEU A 349 -16.08 -28.14 -14.92
CA LEU A 349 -17.35 -27.59 -14.48
C LEU A 349 -17.67 -28.00 -13.05
N ILE A 350 -18.17 -27.05 -12.28
CA ILE A 350 -18.53 -27.21 -10.86
C ILE A 350 -20.00 -27.61 -10.77
N GLU A 351 -20.29 -28.74 -10.12
CA GLU A 351 -21.68 -29.25 -9.99
C GLU A 351 -22.37 -28.74 -8.72
N ASN A 352 -21.67 -28.64 -7.61
CA ASN A 352 -22.21 -28.24 -6.33
C ASN A 352 -21.51 -27.00 -5.81
N VAL A 353 -22.16 -25.87 -5.87
CA VAL A 353 -21.68 -24.63 -5.22
C VAL A 353 -22.29 -24.58 -3.83
N GLN A 354 -21.47 -24.82 -2.80
CA GLN A 354 -21.86 -24.42 -1.44
C GLN A 354 -21.73 -22.88 -1.39
N LEU A 355 -22.88 -22.22 -1.53
CA LEU A 355 -23.04 -20.77 -1.39
C LEU A 355 -22.81 -20.31 0.06
#